data_7a8043594811189e9b61e3b4a4bccc3c
#
_entry.id   7a8043594811189e9b61e3b4a4bccc3c
#
_cell.length_a   1.000
_cell.length_b   1.000
_cell.length_c   1.000
_cell.angle_alpha   90.00
_cell.angle_beta   90.00
_cell.angle_gamma   90.00
#
_symmetry.space_group_name_H-M   'P 1'
#
loop_
_entity.id
_entity.type
_entity.pdbx_description
1 polymer ?
#
loop_
_entity_poly.entity_id
_entity_poly.type
_entity_poly.pdbx_seq_one_letter_code
_entity_poly.pdbx_strand_id
1 'polypeptide(L)'
;MKNLSFIFLILISQFVYSQSIDGQIADIEEKIISWRHDFHKFPEVSNREFKTSEKIARHLESLGIEVTRNVGVNGVVGILEGKSKGKVVALRADMDALPITENNGLPYQSVNDGVMHACGHDGHMSILMATAEILSKNNDFEGTVKFIFQGAEEGPPPGEEGGARMMI
;
A
#
# COMPACT_ATOMS: atom_id res chain seq x y z
N MET A 1 -35.13 60.71 -9.81
CA MET A 1 -35.49 59.27 -9.70
C MET A 1 -34.19 58.51 -9.54
N LYS A 2 -33.93 57.96 -8.34
CA LYS A 2 -32.67 57.26 -8.02
C LYS A 2 -32.84 55.78 -8.30
N ASN A 3 -32.07 55.24 -9.26
CA ASN A 3 -32.08 53.80 -9.55
C ASN A 3 -31.26 53.08 -8.46
N LEU A 4 -31.92 52.28 -7.64
CA LEU A 4 -31.31 51.44 -6.62
C LEU A 4 -31.01 50.10 -7.29
N SER A 5 -29.74 49.87 -7.68
CA SER A 5 -29.26 48.59 -8.19
C SER A 5 -29.04 47.64 -7.03
N PHE A 6 -29.92 46.65 -6.92
CA PHE A 6 -29.76 45.55 -5.96
C PHE A 6 -28.71 44.55 -6.50
N ILE A 7 -27.50 44.57 -5.95
CA ILE A 7 -26.51 43.55 -6.19
C ILE A 7 -26.84 42.34 -5.31
N PHE A 8 -27.35 41.28 -5.93
CA PHE A 8 -27.59 39.99 -5.26
C PHE A 8 -26.27 39.26 -5.18
N LEU A 9 -25.59 39.33 -4.00
CA LEU A 9 -24.37 38.57 -3.73
C LEU A 9 -24.79 37.12 -3.44
N ILE A 10 -24.66 36.24 -4.44
CA ILE A 10 -24.84 34.80 -4.25
C ILE A 10 -23.56 34.28 -3.54
N LEU A 11 -23.65 34.12 -2.24
CA LEU A 11 -22.70 33.35 -1.45
C LEU A 11 -22.87 31.88 -1.79
N ILE A 12 -22.08 31.38 -2.75
CA ILE A 12 -21.92 29.96 -2.97
C ILE A 12 -21.01 29.44 -1.81
N SER A 13 -21.65 29.00 -0.73
CA SER A 13 -20.98 28.23 0.29
C SER A 13 -20.56 26.90 -0.34
N GLN A 14 -19.30 26.77 -0.69
CA GLN A 14 -18.72 25.49 -1.04
C GLN A 14 -18.68 24.65 0.24
N PHE A 15 -19.67 23.79 0.42
CA PHE A 15 -19.57 22.72 1.40
C PHE A 15 -18.47 21.77 0.92
N VAL A 16 -17.26 21.93 1.44
CA VAL A 16 -16.24 20.92 1.33
C VAL A 16 -16.70 19.75 2.21
N TYR A 17 -17.37 18.79 1.60
CA TYR A 17 -17.69 17.54 2.28
C TYR A 17 -16.37 16.78 2.42
N SER A 18 -15.75 16.83 3.60
CA SER A 18 -14.71 15.90 3.95
C SER A 18 -15.34 14.52 4.06
N GLN A 19 -15.04 13.66 3.12
CA GLN A 19 -15.50 12.27 3.15
C GLN A 19 -14.90 11.58 4.38
N SER A 20 -15.72 10.83 5.13
CA SER A 20 -15.21 10.03 6.26
C SER A 20 -14.18 8.99 5.78
N ILE A 21 -13.29 8.57 6.65
CA ILE A 21 -12.31 7.50 6.33
C ILE A 21 -13.04 6.24 5.87
N ASP A 22 -14.14 5.86 6.52
CA ASP A 22 -14.97 4.72 6.12
C ASP A 22 -15.51 4.85 4.70
N GLY A 23 -15.95 6.06 4.31
CA GLY A 23 -16.38 6.33 2.94
C GLY A 23 -15.24 6.17 1.93
N GLN A 24 -14.04 6.66 2.26
CA GLN A 24 -12.86 6.52 1.39
C GLN A 24 -12.41 5.05 1.26
N ILE A 25 -12.55 4.26 2.33
CA ILE A 25 -12.26 2.81 2.29
C ILE A 25 -13.29 2.12 1.39
N ALA A 26 -14.57 2.42 1.55
CA ALA A 26 -15.61 1.83 0.72
C ALA A 26 -15.44 2.11 -0.78
N ASP A 27 -14.95 3.31 -1.14
CA ASP A 27 -14.69 3.68 -2.54
C ASP A 27 -13.57 2.86 -3.20
N ILE A 28 -12.65 2.28 -2.42
CA ILE A 28 -11.52 1.51 -2.93
C ILE A 28 -11.57 0.02 -2.54
N GLU A 29 -12.64 -0.45 -1.90
CA GLU A 29 -12.77 -1.82 -1.40
C GLU A 29 -12.56 -2.86 -2.50
N GLU A 30 -13.23 -2.71 -3.65
CA GLU A 30 -13.06 -3.63 -4.78
C GLU A 30 -11.62 -3.65 -5.31
N LYS A 31 -10.94 -2.51 -5.27
CA LYS A 31 -9.54 -2.39 -5.67
C LYS A 31 -8.62 -3.12 -4.68
N ILE A 32 -8.87 -3.01 -3.38
CA ILE A 32 -8.13 -3.74 -2.33
C ILE A 32 -8.28 -5.25 -2.53
N ILE A 33 -9.51 -5.73 -2.75
CA ILE A 33 -9.80 -7.13 -3.03
C ILE A 33 -9.08 -7.60 -4.30
N SER A 34 -9.10 -6.78 -5.36
CA SER A 34 -8.40 -7.09 -6.61
C SER A 34 -6.89 -7.20 -6.42
N TRP A 35 -6.26 -6.31 -5.64
CA TRP A 35 -4.83 -6.41 -5.32
C TRP A 35 -4.51 -7.68 -4.54
N ARG A 36 -5.32 -7.98 -3.52
CA ARG A 36 -5.14 -9.20 -2.73
C ARG A 36 -5.22 -10.44 -3.60
N HIS A 37 -6.25 -10.55 -4.48
CA HIS A 37 -6.41 -11.68 -5.38
C HIS A 37 -5.26 -11.80 -6.38
N ASP A 38 -4.72 -10.67 -6.85
CA ASP A 38 -3.61 -10.67 -7.79
C ASP A 38 -2.29 -11.07 -7.11
N PHE A 39 -1.98 -10.60 -5.92
CA PHE A 39 -0.84 -11.09 -5.14
C PHE A 39 -0.98 -12.57 -4.81
N HIS A 40 -2.16 -13.00 -4.39
CA HIS A 40 -2.43 -14.41 -4.08
C HIS A 40 -2.23 -15.32 -5.29
N LYS A 41 -2.63 -14.85 -6.46
CA LYS A 41 -2.53 -15.61 -7.72
C LYS A 41 -1.10 -15.72 -8.24
N PHE A 42 -0.26 -14.71 -7.97
CA PHE A 42 1.12 -14.64 -8.46
C PHE A 42 2.12 -14.53 -7.31
N PRO A 43 2.12 -15.51 -6.37
CA PRO A 43 2.98 -15.45 -5.19
C PRO A 43 4.45 -15.64 -5.55
N GLU A 44 5.33 -14.99 -4.81
CA GLU A 44 6.78 -15.13 -4.94
C GLU A 44 7.38 -15.48 -3.57
N VAL A 45 8.30 -16.44 -3.54
CA VAL A 45 8.95 -16.87 -2.28
C VAL A 45 10.01 -15.89 -1.82
N SER A 46 10.44 -16.02 -0.56
CA SER A 46 11.46 -15.20 0.10
C SER A 46 12.68 -14.90 -0.79
N ASN A 47 13.09 -13.63 -0.84
CA ASN A 47 14.15 -13.08 -1.69
C ASN A 47 13.93 -13.21 -3.22
N ARG A 48 12.73 -13.56 -3.66
CA ARG A 48 12.35 -13.65 -5.08
C ARG A 48 11.13 -12.79 -5.42
N GLU A 49 10.70 -11.92 -4.50
CA GLU A 49 9.50 -11.07 -4.59
C GLU A 49 9.69 -9.87 -5.53
N PHE A 50 10.37 -10.07 -6.67
CA PHE A 50 10.76 -8.98 -7.58
C PHE A 50 9.58 -8.32 -8.29
N LYS A 51 8.60 -9.11 -8.75
CA LYS A 51 7.39 -8.57 -9.41
C LYS A 51 6.45 -7.93 -8.39
N THR A 52 6.37 -8.54 -7.21
CA THR A 52 5.61 -8.03 -6.08
C THR A 52 6.12 -6.67 -5.66
N SER A 53 7.44 -6.53 -5.41
CA SER A 53 8.07 -5.27 -5.03
C SER A 53 7.95 -4.20 -6.11
N GLU A 54 8.10 -4.56 -7.39
CA GLU A 54 7.93 -3.64 -8.51
C GLU A 54 6.51 -3.09 -8.60
N LYS A 55 5.49 -3.95 -8.40
CA LYS A 55 4.08 -3.53 -8.39
C LYS A 55 3.80 -2.55 -7.26
N ILE A 56 4.29 -2.86 -6.05
CA ILE A 56 4.14 -2.01 -4.88
C ILE A 56 4.82 -0.66 -5.10
N ALA A 57 6.08 -0.67 -5.54
CA ALA A 57 6.84 0.55 -5.77
C ALA A 57 6.16 1.47 -6.79
N ARG A 58 5.70 0.94 -7.92
CA ARG A 58 4.94 1.71 -8.93
C ARG A 58 3.66 2.29 -8.38
N HIS A 59 2.95 1.54 -7.54
CA HIS A 59 1.74 2.06 -6.90
C HIS A 59 2.06 3.27 -6.01
N LEU A 60 3.04 3.15 -5.12
CA LEU A 60 3.44 4.26 -4.24
C LEU A 60 3.93 5.48 -5.04
N GLU A 61 4.74 5.28 -6.07
CA GLU A 61 5.21 6.33 -6.96
C GLU A 61 4.04 7.05 -7.67
N SER A 62 3.01 6.29 -8.09
CA SER A 62 1.82 6.86 -8.73
C SER A 62 1.01 7.77 -7.80
N LEU A 63 1.18 7.62 -6.48
CA LEU A 63 0.59 8.46 -5.44
C LEU A 63 1.44 9.69 -5.10
N GLY A 64 2.60 9.86 -5.74
CA GLY A 64 3.55 10.92 -5.43
C GLY A 64 4.36 10.68 -4.15
N ILE A 65 4.39 9.46 -3.64
CA ILE A 65 5.18 9.07 -2.48
C ILE A 65 6.64 8.88 -2.92
N GLU A 66 7.59 9.38 -2.13
CA GLU A 66 9.02 9.14 -2.36
C GLU A 66 9.33 7.67 -2.06
N VAL A 67 9.93 6.95 -3.03
CA VAL A 67 10.14 5.50 -2.94
C VAL A 67 11.62 5.15 -3.04
N THR A 68 12.10 4.37 -2.07
CA THR A 68 13.38 3.67 -2.13
C THR A 68 13.13 2.19 -2.43
N ARG A 69 13.74 1.70 -3.51
CA ARG A 69 13.62 0.31 -3.97
C ARG A 69 14.83 -0.51 -3.57
N ASN A 70 14.70 -1.81 -3.54
CA ASN A 70 15.78 -2.76 -3.26
C ASN A 70 16.45 -2.54 -1.88
N VAL A 71 15.65 -2.19 -0.89
CA VAL A 71 16.13 -2.09 0.50
C VAL A 71 16.32 -3.52 1.03
N GLY A 72 17.55 -3.86 1.38
CA GLY A 72 17.93 -5.28 1.52
C GLY A 72 18.07 -5.93 0.14
N VAL A 73 17.28 -6.97 -0.15
CA VAL A 73 17.28 -7.62 -1.48
C VAL A 73 16.30 -6.95 -2.41
N ASN A 74 15.03 -6.88 -2.01
CA ASN A 74 13.92 -6.40 -2.84
C ASN A 74 12.85 -5.63 -2.05
N GLY A 75 13.15 -5.26 -0.80
CA GLY A 75 12.25 -4.46 0.01
C GLY A 75 11.98 -3.09 -0.60
N VAL A 76 10.82 -2.53 -0.29
CA VAL A 76 10.37 -1.21 -0.75
C VAL A 76 10.05 -0.34 0.45
N VAL A 77 10.54 0.89 0.46
CA VAL A 77 10.24 1.88 1.48
C VAL A 77 9.66 3.12 0.83
N GLY A 78 8.44 3.48 1.20
CA GLY A 78 7.79 4.73 0.82
C GLY A 78 7.82 5.74 1.96
N ILE A 79 8.02 7.02 1.66
CA ILE A 79 8.01 8.12 2.63
C ILE A 79 6.95 9.13 2.23
N LEU A 80 5.97 9.33 3.10
CA LEU A 80 4.94 10.35 2.95
C LEU A 80 5.09 11.39 4.05
N GLU A 81 5.42 12.61 3.66
CA GLU A 81 5.48 13.74 4.57
C GLU A 81 4.11 14.41 4.72
N GLY A 82 3.74 14.71 5.96
CA GLY A 82 2.57 15.51 6.28
C GLY A 82 2.82 17.00 6.10
N LYS A 83 1.83 17.84 6.43
CA LYS A 83 1.90 19.31 6.27
C LYS A 83 2.96 19.99 7.14
N SER A 84 3.33 19.40 8.26
CA SER A 84 4.29 19.98 9.21
C SER A 84 5.18 18.91 9.83
N LYS A 85 6.29 19.35 10.42
CA LYS A 85 7.20 18.47 11.14
C LYS A 85 6.51 17.86 12.35
N GLY A 86 6.79 16.59 12.61
CA GLY A 86 6.22 15.84 13.72
C GLY A 86 6.93 14.51 13.95
N LYS A 87 6.21 13.56 14.53
CA LYS A 87 6.73 12.20 14.76
C LYS A 87 6.81 11.41 13.46
N VAL A 88 7.66 10.39 13.46
CA VAL A 88 7.75 9.41 12.39
C VAL A 88 7.04 8.13 12.84
N VAL A 89 6.09 7.67 12.04
CA VAL A 89 5.39 6.39 12.23
C VAL A 89 5.79 5.46 11.08
N ALA A 90 6.14 4.23 11.39
CA ALA A 90 6.39 3.20 10.40
C ALA A 90 5.26 2.16 10.40
N LEU A 91 4.75 1.84 9.22
CA LEU A 91 3.79 0.77 8.96
C LEU A 91 4.48 -0.29 8.11
N ARG A 92 4.31 -1.56 8.46
CA ARG A 92 5.00 -2.67 7.80
C ARG A 92 4.02 -3.68 7.23
N ALA A 93 4.35 -4.21 6.05
CA ALA A 93 3.75 -5.39 5.46
C ALA A 93 4.85 -6.32 4.94
N ASP A 94 4.65 -7.60 5.08
CA ASP A 94 5.54 -8.62 4.54
C ASP A 94 5.10 -8.97 3.12
N MET A 95 6.04 -9.45 2.26
CA MET A 95 5.75 -9.64 0.83
C MET A 95 5.84 -11.08 0.37
N ASP A 96 6.58 -11.92 1.07
CA ASP A 96 6.91 -13.26 0.63
C ASP A 96 5.78 -14.26 0.83
N ALA A 97 5.76 -15.27 -0.03
CA ALA A 97 4.88 -16.43 0.03
C ALA A 97 5.66 -17.68 0.51
N LEU A 98 4.91 -18.70 0.89
CA LEU A 98 5.44 -19.98 1.39
C LEU A 98 5.58 -21.02 0.28
N PRO A 99 6.56 -21.93 0.37
CA PRO A 99 6.72 -23.06 -0.54
C PRO A 99 5.69 -24.16 -0.23
N ILE A 100 4.41 -23.86 -0.48
CA ILE A 100 3.25 -24.73 -0.20
C ILE A 100 2.42 -24.85 -1.47
N THR A 101 2.06 -26.07 -1.85
CA THR A 101 1.13 -26.30 -2.95
C THR A 101 -0.29 -25.93 -2.51
N GLU A 102 -0.90 -25.00 -3.20
CA GLU A 102 -2.28 -24.61 -2.96
C GLU A 102 -3.25 -25.62 -3.59
N ASN A 103 -4.29 -26.01 -2.84
CA ASN A 103 -5.28 -26.99 -3.28
C ASN A 103 -6.68 -26.64 -2.78
N ASN A 104 -7.13 -25.40 -3.03
CA ASN A 104 -8.43 -24.93 -2.55
C ASN A 104 -9.45 -24.68 -3.68
N GLY A 105 -9.03 -24.66 -4.95
CA GLY A 105 -9.91 -24.48 -6.11
C GLY A 105 -10.50 -23.08 -6.25
N LEU A 106 -9.91 -22.06 -5.63
CA LEU A 106 -10.39 -20.68 -5.71
C LEU A 106 -10.11 -20.08 -7.10
N PRO A 107 -10.94 -19.12 -7.57
CA PRO A 107 -10.74 -18.46 -8.87
C PRO A 107 -9.41 -17.70 -8.98
N TYR A 108 -8.85 -17.30 -7.85
CA TYR A 108 -7.58 -16.59 -7.71
C TYR A 108 -6.49 -17.46 -7.08
N GLN A 109 -6.67 -18.79 -7.09
CA GLN A 109 -5.64 -19.75 -6.66
C GLN A 109 -4.31 -19.46 -7.33
N SER A 110 -3.20 -19.72 -6.64
CA SER A 110 -1.86 -19.58 -7.16
C SER A 110 -1.67 -20.28 -8.50
N VAL A 111 -1.07 -19.59 -9.45
CA VAL A 111 -0.64 -20.17 -10.72
C VAL A 111 0.82 -20.66 -10.69
N ASN A 112 1.51 -20.42 -9.57
CA ASN A 112 2.89 -20.84 -9.33
C ASN A 112 2.84 -22.16 -8.53
N ASP A 113 3.06 -23.27 -9.20
CA ASP A 113 3.05 -24.59 -8.58
C ASP A 113 4.01 -24.66 -7.39
N GLY A 114 3.55 -25.21 -6.27
CA GLY A 114 4.33 -25.30 -5.02
C GLY A 114 4.54 -24.00 -4.26
N VAL A 115 3.84 -22.91 -4.60
CA VAL A 115 3.95 -21.61 -3.90
C VAL A 115 2.57 -21.05 -3.59
N MET A 116 2.35 -20.57 -2.36
CA MET A 116 1.08 -20.02 -1.91
C MET A 116 1.28 -18.92 -0.87
N HIS A 117 0.47 -17.86 -0.92
CA HIS A 117 0.31 -16.93 0.20
C HIS A 117 -0.53 -17.56 1.32
N ALA A 118 0.07 -18.49 2.08
CA ALA A 118 -0.62 -19.21 3.16
C ALA A 118 -0.55 -18.51 4.52
N CYS A 119 0.30 -17.48 4.68
CA CYS A 119 0.40 -16.67 5.91
C CYS A 119 -0.46 -15.39 5.88
N GLY A 120 -0.93 -14.97 4.68
CA GLY A 120 -1.79 -13.79 4.54
C GLY A 120 -1.04 -12.49 4.18
N HIS A 121 0.21 -12.57 3.74
CA HIS A 121 0.99 -11.41 3.32
C HIS A 121 0.38 -10.69 2.11
N ASP A 122 -0.37 -11.38 1.24
CA ASP A 122 -1.21 -10.80 0.19
C ASP A 122 -2.22 -9.78 0.75
N GLY A 123 -2.83 -10.09 1.91
CA GLY A 123 -3.69 -9.16 2.66
C GLY A 123 -2.91 -8.01 3.27
N HIS A 124 -1.76 -8.28 3.91
CA HIS A 124 -0.90 -7.24 4.51
C HIS A 124 -0.49 -6.19 3.47
N MET A 125 0.02 -6.62 2.30
CA MET A 125 0.41 -5.73 1.22
C MET A 125 -0.76 -4.88 0.72
N SER A 126 -1.91 -5.50 0.48
CA SER A 126 -3.09 -4.82 -0.05
C SER A 126 -3.63 -3.76 0.92
N ILE A 127 -3.65 -4.06 2.22
CA ILE A 127 -4.05 -3.12 3.28
C ILE A 127 -3.06 -1.94 3.35
N LEU A 128 -1.76 -2.22 3.30
CA LEU A 128 -0.75 -1.16 3.40
C LEU A 128 -0.73 -0.27 2.15
N MET A 129 -0.95 -0.82 0.95
CA MET A 129 -1.14 -0.05 -0.28
C MET A 129 -2.38 0.85 -0.22
N ALA A 130 -3.50 0.33 0.30
CA ALA A 130 -4.72 1.11 0.50
C ALA A 130 -4.51 2.24 1.52
N THR A 131 -3.81 1.96 2.62
CA THR A 131 -3.46 2.95 3.63
C THR A 131 -2.62 4.07 3.01
N ALA A 132 -1.64 3.74 2.17
CA ALA A 132 -0.83 4.73 1.46
C ALA A 132 -1.70 5.59 0.52
N GLU A 133 -2.64 4.99 -0.21
CA GLU A 133 -3.55 5.73 -1.10
C GLU A 133 -4.46 6.69 -0.34
N ILE A 134 -5.04 6.28 0.79
CA ILE A 134 -5.90 7.14 1.60
C ILE A 134 -5.10 8.28 2.23
N LEU A 135 -3.94 7.98 2.80
CA LEU A 135 -3.11 8.99 3.46
C LEU A 135 -2.49 9.98 2.46
N SER A 136 -2.15 9.56 1.24
CA SER A 136 -1.64 10.46 0.20
C SER A 136 -2.69 11.49 -0.26
N LYS A 137 -3.96 11.11 -0.26
CA LYS A 137 -5.09 12.03 -0.56
C LYS A 137 -5.38 13.00 0.58
N ASN A 138 -5.01 12.65 1.82
CA ASN A 138 -5.32 13.38 3.03
C ASN A 138 -4.05 13.61 3.86
N ASN A 139 -3.03 14.21 3.26
CA ASN A 139 -1.73 14.41 3.89
C ASN A 139 -1.68 15.62 4.86
N ASP A 140 -2.80 16.00 5.46
CA ASP A 140 -2.88 17.14 6.38
C ASP A 140 -2.58 16.81 7.85
N PHE A 141 -1.92 15.67 8.07
CA PHE A 141 -1.36 15.26 9.36
C PHE A 141 0.00 15.92 9.66
N GLU A 142 0.45 15.85 10.91
CA GLU A 142 1.79 16.24 11.34
C GLU A 142 2.73 15.03 11.34
N GLY A 143 3.96 15.25 10.88
CA GLY A 143 5.01 14.23 10.87
C GLY A 143 5.15 13.49 9.57
N THR A 144 5.67 12.26 9.63
CA THR A 144 6.01 11.44 8.49
C THR A 144 5.50 10.02 8.66
N VAL A 145 4.93 9.44 7.62
CA VAL A 145 4.59 8.01 7.56
C VAL A 145 5.59 7.29 6.66
N LYS A 146 6.20 6.22 7.18
CA LYS A 146 7.04 5.30 6.42
C LYS A 146 6.25 4.03 6.13
N PHE A 147 6.10 3.69 4.86
CA PHE A 147 5.52 2.43 4.41
C PHE A 147 6.65 1.46 4.10
N ILE A 148 6.75 0.37 4.86
CA ILE A 148 7.82 -0.62 4.74
C ILE A 148 7.23 -1.92 4.21
N PHE A 149 7.61 -2.29 3.00
CA PHE A 149 7.27 -3.58 2.42
C PHE A 149 8.52 -4.47 2.48
N GLN A 150 8.47 -5.48 3.35
CA GLN A 150 9.61 -6.33 3.68
C GLN A 150 9.54 -7.65 2.93
N GLY A 151 10.65 -8.04 2.28
CA GLY A 151 10.81 -9.39 1.76
C GLY A 151 11.36 -10.37 2.80
N ALA A 152 11.26 -11.66 2.49
CA ALA A 152 11.88 -12.78 3.21
C ALA A 152 11.58 -12.81 4.72
N GLU A 153 10.32 -12.60 5.11
CA GLU A 153 9.89 -12.70 6.52
C GLU A 153 9.81 -14.16 6.96
N GLU A 154 9.33 -15.04 6.11
CA GLU A 154 9.19 -16.48 6.34
C GLU A 154 10.54 -17.24 6.38
N GLY A 155 11.61 -16.54 6.05
CA GLY A 155 12.97 -17.03 6.04
C GLY A 155 13.59 -17.11 4.64
N PRO A 156 14.84 -16.63 4.51
CA PRO A 156 15.53 -16.65 3.23
C PRO A 156 15.90 -18.08 2.82
N PRO A 157 16.17 -18.33 1.53
CA PRO A 157 16.73 -19.58 1.05
C PRO A 157 18.05 -19.95 1.76
N PRO A 158 18.41 -21.24 1.87
CA PRO A 158 19.63 -21.66 2.52
C PRO A 158 20.87 -20.95 1.96
N GLY A 159 21.67 -20.34 2.85
CA GLY A 159 22.87 -19.60 2.49
C GLY A 159 22.65 -18.15 2.10
N GLU A 160 21.41 -17.67 2.11
CA GLU A 160 21.08 -16.26 1.89
C GLU A 160 20.73 -15.55 3.22
N GLU A 161 20.91 -14.24 3.25
CA GLU A 161 20.36 -13.39 4.32
C GLU A 161 19.02 -12.81 3.85
N GLY A 162 18.13 -12.44 4.79
CA GLY A 162 16.82 -11.90 4.45
C GLY A 162 16.09 -11.27 5.63
N GLY A 163 14.87 -10.87 5.36
CA GLY A 163 13.98 -10.28 6.36
C GLY A 163 14.40 -8.91 6.86
N ALA A 164 13.91 -8.54 8.03
CA ALA A 164 14.10 -7.23 8.63
C ALA A 164 15.57 -6.85 8.81
N ARG A 165 16.44 -7.83 9.09
CA ARG A 165 17.89 -7.59 9.28
C ARG A 165 18.57 -6.95 8.08
N MET A 166 18.10 -7.26 6.87
CA MET A 166 18.65 -6.72 5.63
C MET A 166 18.14 -5.29 5.32
N MET A 167 17.11 -4.84 6.02
CA MET A 167 16.49 -3.53 5.80
C MET A 167 16.98 -2.47 6.81
N ILE A 168 17.81 -2.87 7.78
CA ILE A 168 18.41 -1.99 8.80
C ILE A 168 19.82 -1.62 8.38
#